data_31519f38ca421ae89b653ce00ef63004
#
_entry.id   31519f38ca421ae89b653ce00ef63004
#
_cell.length_a   1.000
_cell.length_b   1.000
_cell.length_c   1.000
_cell.angle_alpha   90.00
_cell.angle_beta   90.00
_cell.angle_gamma   90.00
#
_symmetry.space_group_name_H-M   'P 1'
#
loop_
_entity.id
_entity.type
_entity.pdbx_description
1 polymer ?
#
loop_
_entity_poly.entity_id
_entity_poly.type
_entity_poly.pdbx_seq_one_letter_code
_entity_poly.pdbx_strand_id
1 'polypeptide(L)'
;MRQVLIFGGTSEGRMLSEYLDKRQLRHTVCVATDYGEEVMEHTEYVQIRQGRLDVPEMEALMRSGDYAVVVDATHPYATAVSENVRMACKAADIPYLRYLRDAGSAAGSKTPDAHQGTLISGRDAGTDASITWVNSAAEAATYLETQSGNIFLTTGSKELHVFT
;
A
#
# COMPACT_ATOMS: atom_id res chain seq x y z
N MET A 1 26.57 11.19 2.97
CA MET A 1 25.74 11.12 1.75
C MET A 1 24.33 10.83 2.19
N ARG A 2 23.38 11.68 1.84
CA ARG A 2 21.99 11.54 2.31
C ARG A 2 21.38 10.23 1.83
N GLN A 3 20.60 9.60 2.67
CA GLN A 3 19.97 8.30 2.44
C GLN A 3 18.53 8.46 1.94
N VAL A 4 17.96 7.35 1.44
CA VAL A 4 16.53 7.24 1.13
C VAL A 4 15.84 6.49 2.27
N LEU A 5 14.69 6.99 2.74
CA LEU A 5 13.84 6.27 3.67
C LEU A 5 12.61 5.75 2.92
N ILE A 6 12.36 4.45 2.98
CA ILE A 6 11.25 3.78 2.31
C ILE A 6 10.29 3.22 3.35
N PHE A 7 9.03 3.58 3.29
CA PHE A 7 7.96 2.86 3.96
C PHE A 7 7.41 1.81 2.99
N GLY A 8 7.72 0.54 3.26
CA GLY A 8 7.50 -0.59 2.36
C GLY A 8 6.36 -1.51 2.83
N GLY A 9 6.42 -2.75 2.37
CA GLY A 9 5.41 -3.79 2.62
C GLY A 9 4.71 -4.25 1.34
N THR A 10 5.16 -3.77 0.19
CA THR A 10 4.69 -4.17 -1.13
C THR A 10 5.84 -4.62 -2.02
N SER A 11 5.53 -5.27 -3.13
CA SER A 11 6.51 -5.61 -4.17
C SER A 11 7.23 -4.37 -4.72
N GLU A 12 6.53 -3.25 -4.80
CA GLU A 12 7.08 -1.98 -5.29
C GLU A 12 8.18 -1.46 -4.35
N GLY A 13 7.93 -1.50 -3.03
CA GLY A 13 8.92 -1.13 -2.01
C GLY A 13 10.18 -2.01 -2.07
N ARG A 14 9.99 -3.33 -2.26
CA ARG A 14 11.11 -4.27 -2.45
C ARG A 14 11.90 -3.98 -3.72
N MET A 15 11.23 -3.84 -4.86
CA MET A 15 11.87 -3.52 -6.13
C MET A 15 12.67 -2.22 -6.07
N LEU A 16 12.16 -1.20 -5.39
CA LEU A 16 12.88 0.05 -5.17
C LEU A 16 14.12 -0.16 -4.32
N SER A 17 14.03 -0.94 -3.24
CA SER A 17 15.17 -1.28 -2.39
C SER A 17 16.25 -2.00 -3.19
N GLU A 18 15.89 -3.05 -3.93
CA GLU A 18 16.82 -3.78 -4.82
C GLU A 18 17.48 -2.86 -5.86
N TYR A 19 16.70 -1.91 -6.41
CA TYR A 19 17.22 -0.94 -7.38
C TYR A 19 18.25 -0.01 -6.77
N LEU A 20 18.02 0.47 -5.54
CA LEU A 20 18.95 1.33 -4.81
C LEU A 20 20.21 0.54 -4.40
N ASP A 21 20.03 -0.69 -3.93
CA ASP A 21 21.11 -1.58 -3.55
C ASP A 21 22.10 -1.85 -4.70
N LYS A 22 21.57 -2.22 -5.86
CA LYS A 22 22.38 -2.41 -7.09
C LYS A 22 23.20 -1.17 -7.49
N ARG A 23 22.82 0.00 -7.00
CA ARG A 23 23.53 1.28 -7.22
C ARG A 23 24.39 1.70 -6.03
N GLN A 24 24.48 0.83 -5.02
CA GLN A 24 25.23 1.10 -3.79
C GLN A 24 24.77 2.38 -3.06
N LEU A 25 23.47 2.67 -3.14
CA LEU A 25 22.84 3.80 -2.48
C LEU A 25 22.29 3.37 -1.12
N ARG A 26 22.79 3.96 -0.06
CA ARG A 26 22.34 3.68 1.29
C ARG A 26 20.87 4.08 1.47
N HIS A 27 20.09 3.17 2.03
CA HIS A 27 18.67 3.38 2.29
C HIS A 27 18.19 2.60 3.49
N THR A 28 17.11 3.08 4.09
CA THR A 28 16.40 2.42 5.19
C THR A 28 15.02 2.01 4.71
N VAL A 29 14.62 0.78 4.97
CA VAL A 29 13.28 0.27 4.64
C VAL A 29 12.54 -0.05 5.93
N CYS A 30 11.39 0.59 6.15
CA CYS A 30 10.47 0.30 7.23
C CYS A 30 9.40 -0.67 6.73
N VAL A 31 9.25 -1.81 7.41
CA VAL A 31 8.24 -2.84 7.15
C VAL A 31 7.43 -3.12 8.40
N ALA A 32 6.13 -3.35 8.26
CA ALA A 32 5.23 -3.49 9.40
C ALA A 32 5.17 -4.92 9.98
N THR A 33 5.70 -5.92 9.25
CA THR A 33 5.55 -7.36 9.57
C THR A 33 6.85 -8.11 9.41
N ASP A 34 6.97 -9.24 10.12
CA ASP A 34 8.11 -10.17 10.02
C ASP A 34 8.29 -10.66 8.58
N TYR A 35 7.21 -11.02 7.91
CA TYR A 35 7.24 -11.43 6.51
C TYR A 35 7.80 -10.32 5.59
N GLY A 36 7.49 -9.06 5.88
CA GLY A 36 8.06 -7.94 5.13
C GLY A 36 9.58 -7.85 5.25
N GLU A 37 10.12 -8.20 6.42
CA GLU A 37 11.57 -8.30 6.66
C GLU A 37 12.20 -9.51 5.96
N GLU A 38 11.58 -10.69 6.11
CA GLU A 38 12.10 -11.95 5.53
C GLU A 38 12.27 -11.92 4.02
N VAL A 39 11.44 -11.16 3.30
CA VAL A 39 11.51 -11.06 1.84
C VAL A 39 12.48 -10.00 1.33
N MET A 40 13.14 -9.27 2.24
CA MET A 40 14.12 -8.25 1.88
C MET A 40 15.54 -8.83 1.85
N GLU A 41 16.34 -8.39 0.91
CA GLU A 41 17.77 -8.70 0.90
C GLU A 41 18.52 -7.87 1.94
N HIS A 42 19.38 -8.54 2.73
CA HIS A 42 20.24 -7.88 3.72
C HIS A 42 21.62 -7.63 3.11
N THR A 43 21.94 -6.38 2.82
CA THR A 43 23.22 -5.96 2.28
C THR A 43 23.82 -4.84 3.14
N GLU A 44 25.04 -4.40 2.79
CA GLU A 44 25.66 -3.26 3.49
C GLU A 44 25.00 -1.90 3.16
N TYR A 45 24.16 -1.83 2.13
CA TYR A 45 23.50 -0.60 1.68
C TYR A 45 22.08 -0.46 2.18
N VAL A 46 21.47 -1.54 2.69
CA VAL A 46 20.10 -1.53 3.21
C VAL A 46 20.07 -1.72 4.72
N GLN A 47 19.35 -0.85 5.41
CA GLN A 47 18.96 -1.02 6.81
C GLN A 47 17.47 -1.31 6.86
N ILE A 48 17.09 -2.48 7.39
CA ILE A 48 15.69 -2.85 7.55
C ILE A 48 15.26 -2.51 8.97
N ARG A 49 14.10 -1.88 9.10
CA ARG A 49 13.42 -1.61 10.37
C ARG A 49 12.04 -2.23 10.36
N GLN A 50 11.85 -3.17 11.23
CA GLN A 50 10.58 -3.84 11.45
C GLN A 50 9.77 -3.13 12.52
N GLY A 51 8.47 -3.15 12.36
CA GLY A 51 7.50 -2.66 13.32
C GLY A 51 6.60 -1.57 12.76
N ARG A 52 5.46 -1.40 13.42
CA ARG A 52 4.54 -0.31 13.11
C ARG A 52 5.00 0.93 13.85
N LEU A 53 5.17 2.02 13.13
CA LEU A 53 5.54 3.31 13.69
C LEU A 53 4.30 4.21 13.73
N ASP A 54 4.15 4.95 14.83
CA ASP A 54 3.22 6.09 14.89
C ASP A 54 3.87 7.37 14.33
N VAL A 55 3.11 8.47 14.26
CA VAL A 55 3.61 9.73 13.68
C VAL A 55 4.81 10.29 14.46
N PRO A 56 4.81 10.37 15.80
CA PRO A 56 5.98 10.78 16.58
C PRO A 56 7.22 9.91 16.34
N GLU A 57 7.05 8.60 16.25
CA GLU A 57 8.14 7.66 15.99
C GLU A 57 8.71 7.82 14.57
N MET A 58 7.83 8.02 13.57
CA MET A 58 8.24 8.33 12.20
C MET A 58 9.02 9.65 12.14
N GLU A 59 8.55 10.69 12.82
CA GLU A 59 9.23 11.97 12.89
C GLU A 59 10.60 11.85 13.58
N ALA A 60 10.69 11.14 14.70
CA ALA A 60 11.94 10.89 15.39
C ALA A 60 12.95 10.13 14.51
N LEU A 61 12.48 9.10 13.78
CA LEU A 61 13.30 8.38 12.80
C LEU A 61 13.83 9.31 11.71
N MET A 62 12.95 10.12 11.13
CA MET A 62 13.32 11.07 10.07
C MET A 62 14.34 12.11 10.52
N ARG A 63 14.21 12.61 11.75
CA ARG A 63 15.15 13.59 12.34
C ARG A 63 16.48 12.96 12.77
N SER A 64 16.48 11.70 13.17
CA SER A 64 17.70 11.00 13.61
C SER A 64 18.60 10.55 12.47
N GLY A 65 18.06 10.44 11.24
CA GLY A 65 18.79 10.04 10.05
C GLY A 65 19.08 11.22 9.10
N ASP A 66 20.07 11.05 8.23
CA ASP A 66 20.38 12.02 7.17
C ASP A 66 19.64 11.59 5.88
N TYR A 67 18.32 11.78 5.87
CA TYR A 67 17.48 11.40 4.74
C TYR A 67 17.28 12.56 3.75
N ALA A 68 17.45 12.25 2.45
CA ALA A 68 17.20 13.20 1.37
C ALA A 68 15.73 13.23 0.94
N VAL A 69 15.06 12.08 1.08
CA VAL A 69 13.68 11.87 0.62
C VAL A 69 13.07 10.68 1.35
N VAL A 70 11.78 10.75 1.56
CA VAL A 70 10.96 9.65 2.05
C VAL A 70 10.09 9.14 0.91
N VAL A 71 10.14 7.83 0.66
CA VAL A 71 9.30 7.16 -0.34
C VAL A 71 8.28 6.29 0.37
N ASP A 72 7.02 6.61 0.17
CA ASP A 72 5.90 5.80 0.63
C ASP A 72 5.50 4.80 -0.47
N ALA A 73 5.93 3.56 -0.30
CA ALA A 73 5.60 2.42 -1.15
C ALA A 73 4.69 1.43 -0.40
N THR A 74 3.85 1.92 0.51
CA THR A 74 2.85 1.08 1.21
C THR A 74 1.69 0.74 0.28
N HIS A 75 0.88 -0.26 0.69
CA HIS A 75 -0.26 -0.69 -0.12
C HIS A 75 -1.23 0.47 -0.40
N PRO A 76 -1.83 0.56 -1.60
CA PRO A 76 -2.79 1.63 -1.95
C PRO A 76 -3.91 1.83 -0.94
N TYR A 77 -4.36 0.76 -0.29
CA TYR A 77 -5.43 0.82 0.73
C TYR A 77 -4.93 1.15 2.15
N ALA A 78 -3.63 1.29 2.35
CA ALA A 78 -3.06 1.68 3.65
C ALA A 78 -3.10 3.21 3.84
N THR A 79 -4.25 3.82 3.65
CA THR A 79 -4.44 5.29 3.63
C THR A 79 -4.01 5.96 4.93
N ALA A 80 -4.30 5.34 6.08
CA ALA A 80 -3.90 5.87 7.38
C ALA A 80 -2.37 5.94 7.54
N VAL A 81 -1.63 4.92 7.07
CA VAL A 81 -0.16 4.93 7.13
C VAL A 81 0.40 5.99 6.19
N SER A 82 -0.13 6.10 4.98
CA SER A 82 0.31 7.13 4.01
C SER A 82 0.10 8.55 4.56
N GLU A 83 -1.03 8.80 5.24
CA GLU A 83 -1.29 10.07 5.88
C GLU A 83 -0.29 10.35 7.02
N ASN A 84 -0.02 9.35 7.87
CA ASN A 84 0.95 9.46 8.96
C ASN A 84 2.36 9.78 8.42
N VAL A 85 2.81 9.08 7.37
CA VAL A 85 4.11 9.32 6.73
C VAL A 85 4.18 10.75 6.18
N ARG A 86 3.10 11.22 5.52
CA ARG A 86 3.03 12.57 4.98
C ARG A 86 3.10 13.64 6.06
N MET A 87 2.39 13.43 7.19
CA MET A 87 2.44 14.34 8.33
C MET A 87 3.85 14.40 8.95
N ALA A 88 4.48 13.25 9.16
CA ALA A 88 5.84 13.16 9.69
C ALA A 88 6.87 13.83 8.77
N CYS A 89 6.76 13.63 7.44
CA CYS A 89 7.61 14.29 6.46
C CYS A 89 7.48 15.82 6.52
N LYS A 90 6.26 16.33 6.64
CA LYS A 90 6.00 17.76 6.78
C LYS A 90 6.62 18.32 8.06
N ALA A 91 6.51 17.60 9.20
CA ALA A 91 7.07 18.01 10.47
C ALA A 91 8.61 17.97 10.48
N ALA A 92 9.21 17.01 9.77
CA ALA A 92 10.67 16.85 9.66
C ALA A 92 11.30 17.66 8.53
N ASP A 93 10.51 18.35 7.71
CA ASP A 93 10.93 19.12 6.53
C ASP A 93 11.72 18.25 5.52
N ILE A 94 11.21 17.03 5.24
CA ILE A 94 11.81 16.10 4.28
C ILE A 94 10.84 15.88 3.11
N PRO A 95 11.32 15.90 1.85
CA PRO A 95 10.50 15.62 0.68
C PRO A 95 9.81 14.26 0.77
N TYR A 96 8.52 14.22 0.42
CA TYR A 96 7.68 13.03 0.37
C TYR A 96 7.38 12.63 -1.07
N LEU A 97 7.55 11.35 -1.40
CA LEU A 97 7.14 10.74 -2.67
C LEU A 97 6.21 9.56 -2.41
N ARG A 98 5.12 9.50 -3.15
CA ARG A 98 4.26 8.30 -3.20
C ARG A 98 4.64 7.45 -4.40
N TYR A 99 5.02 6.19 -4.15
CA TYR A 99 5.33 5.21 -5.19
C TYR A 99 4.24 4.13 -5.22
N LEU A 100 3.47 4.11 -6.29
CA LEU A 100 2.38 3.16 -6.52
C LEU A 100 2.63 2.38 -7.80
N ARG A 101 2.16 1.13 -7.83
CA ARG A 101 2.03 0.40 -9.09
C ARG A 101 1.06 1.16 -10.01
N ASP A 102 1.43 1.31 -11.26
CA ASP A 102 0.44 1.67 -12.27
C ASP A 102 -0.67 0.63 -12.24
N ALA A 103 -1.86 1.01 -11.85
CA ALA A 103 -3.06 0.24 -12.11
C ALA A 103 -3.09 0.12 -13.63
N GLY A 104 -2.75 -1.07 -14.15
CA GLY A 104 -2.53 -1.34 -15.56
C GLY A 104 -3.50 -0.54 -16.39
N SER A 105 -2.99 0.30 -17.27
CA SER A 105 -3.72 1.33 -17.99
C SER A 105 -4.84 0.70 -18.80
N ALA A 106 -6.05 0.70 -18.25
CA ALA A 106 -7.24 0.94 -19.02
C ALA A 106 -7.14 2.42 -19.44
N ALA A 107 -6.98 2.64 -20.71
CA ALA A 107 -6.67 3.93 -21.32
C ALA A 107 -7.51 5.08 -20.75
N GLY A 108 -6.82 6.12 -20.31
CA GLY A 108 -7.32 7.49 -20.28
C GLY A 108 -8.04 7.91 -19.01
N SER A 109 -7.30 8.46 -18.05
CA SER A 109 -7.72 9.69 -17.37
C SER A 109 -6.58 10.22 -16.48
N LYS A 110 -5.98 11.32 -16.90
CA LYS A 110 -5.19 12.22 -16.05
C LYS A 110 -6.18 13.08 -15.27
N THR A 111 -6.21 12.95 -13.94
CA THR A 111 -6.53 14.08 -13.05
C THR A 111 -5.93 13.82 -11.67
N PRO A 112 -5.15 14.77 -11.12
CA PRO A 112 -4.81 14.79 -9.71
C PRO A 112 -5.98 15.41 -8.94
N ASP A 113 -6.18 14.95 -7.71
CA ASP A 113 -7.17 15.40 -6.75
C ASP A 113 -8.61 14.88 -6.92
N ALA A 114 -8.91 13.84 -6.12
CA ALA A 114 -10.19 13.80 -5.44
C ALA A 114 -10.16 12.76 -4.31
N HIS A 115 -10.14 13.21 -3.09
CA HIS A 115 -10.68 12.51 -1.94
C HIS A 115 -12.18 12.34 -2.17
N GLN A 116 -12.56 11.33 -2.89
CA GLN A 116 -13.93 10.79 -2.88
C GLN A 116 -13.83 9.34 -3.27
N GLY A 117 -14.31 8.46 -2.36
CA GLY A 117 -14.59 7.09 -2.73
C GLY A 117 -15.44 7.12 -3.99
N THR A 118 -14.82 6.95 -5.12
CA THR A 118 -15.51 6.75 -6.36
C THR A 118 -16.18 5.40 -6.27
N LEU A 119 -17.44 5.42 -5.88
CA LEU A 119 -18.37 4.41 -6.30
C LEU A 119 -18.18 4.35 -7.81
N ILE A 120 -17.52 3.33 -8.30
CA ILE A 120 -17.54 2.99 -9.72
C ILE A 120 -18.97 2.54 -9.99
N SER A 121 -19.83 3.53 -10.21
CA SER A 121 -21.11 3.32 -10.87
C SER A 121 -20.80 3.03 -12.33
N GLY A 122 -20.15 1.91 -12.57
CA GLY A 122 -19.88 1.36 -13.88
C GLY A 122 -21.11 0.67 -14.42
N ARG A 123 -22.15 1.44 -14.69
CA ARG A 123 -23.12 1.08 -15.69
C ARG A 123 -22.61 1.55 -17.03
N ASP A 124 -21.60 0.85 -17.55
CA ASP A 124 -21.37 0.80 -18.98
C ASP A 124 -21.18 -0.65 -19.38
N ALA A 125 -22.20 -1.12 -20.02
CA ALA A 125 -22.51 -2.39 -20.54
C ALA A 125 -21.45 -2.91 -21.51
N GLY A 126 -20.51 -3.66 -20.98
CA GLY A 126 -20.02 -4.83 -21.65
C GLY A 126 -20.60 -6.00 -20.87
N THR A 127 -21.72 -6.52 -21.30
CA THR A 127 -22.45 -7.60 -20.62
C THR A 127 -21.61 -8.87 -20.62
N ASP A 128 -20.70 -9.01 -19.69
CA ASP A 128 -20.32 -10.33 -19.23
C ASP A 128 -21.44 -10.76 -18.27
N ALA A 129 -22.35 -11.60 -18.77
CA ALA A 129 -23.53 -12.10 -18.05
C ALA A 129 -23.18 -12.96 -16.82
N SER A 130 -21.90 -13.04 -16.47
CA SER A 130 -21.35 -13.85 -15.39
C SER A 130 -21.02 -13.06 -14.13
N ILE A 131 -21.07 -11.72 -14.14
CA ILE A 131 -20.69 -10.89 -12.97
C ILE A 131 -21.94 -10.28 -12.34
N THR A 132 -22.18 -10.62 -11.06
CA THR A 132 -23.22 -9.99 -10.23
C THR A 132 -22.57 -8.96 -9.31
N TRP A 133 -23.04 -7.72 -9.39
CA TRP A 133 -22.57 -6.63 -8.54
C TRP A 133 -23.46 -6.48 -7.30
N VAL A 134 -22.83 -6.34 -6.14
CA VAL A 134 -23.49 -6.14 -4.84
C VAL A 134 -22.86 -4.95 -4.14
N ASN A 135 -23.62 -4.28 -3.24
CA ASN A 135 -23.18 -3.06 -2.60
C ASN A 135 -22.55 -3.29 -1.20
N SER A 136 -22.66 -4.50 -0.67
CA SER A 136 -22.13 -4.83 0.66
C SER A 136 -21.85 -6.33 0.81
N ALA A 137 -21.04 -6.68 1.81
CA ALA A 137 -20.80 -8.07 2.19
C ALA A 137 -22.10 -8.80 2.60
N ALA A 138 -23.01 -8.11 3.28
CA ALA A 138 -24.31 -8.67 3.68
C ALA A 138 -25.20 -8.99 2.47
N GLU A 139 -25.25 -8.11 1.48
CA GLU A 139 -25.96 -8.37 0.23
C GLU A 139 -25.32 -9.53 -0.56
N ALA A 140 -23.99 -9.62 -0.57
CA ALA A 140 -23.25 -10.73 -1.15
C ALA A 140 -23.62 -12.06 -0.46
N ALA A 141 -23.63 -12.10 0.88
CA ALA A 141 -23.98 -13.29 1.65
C ALA A 141 -25.41 -13.74 1.31
N THR A 142 -26.39 -12.83 1.34
CA THR A 142 -27.78 -13.14 0.97
C THR A 142 -27.90 -13.68 -0.46
N TYR A 143 -27.17 -13.12 -1.42
CA TYR A 143 -27.13 -13.62 -2.79
C TYR A 143 -26.54 -15.04 -2.84
N LEU A 144 -25.46 -15.29 -2.11
CA LEU A 144 -24.77 -16.59 -2.10
C LEU A 144 -25.61 -17.71 -1.47
N GLU A 145 -26.51 -17.40 -0.52
CA GLU A 145 -27.48 -18.37 0.04
C GLU A 145 -28.37 -19.00 -1.04
N THR A 146 -28.57 -18.31 -2.14
CA THR A 146 -29.38 -18.80 -3.27
C THR A 146 -28.59 -19.67 -4.26
N GLN A 147 -27.27 -19.74 -4.09
CA GLN A 147 -26.39 -20.47 -4.99
C GLN A 147 -26.11 -21.88 -4.47
N SER A 148 -25.83 -22.80 -5.38
CA SER A 148 -25.44 -24.18 -5.04
C SER A 148 -23.98 -24.43 -5.41
N GLY A 149 -23.27 -25.21 -4.62
CA GLY A 149 -21.89 -25.61 -4.87
C GLY A 149 -20.90 -24.99 -3.86
N ASN A 150 -19.61 -25.12 -4.15
CA ASN A 150 -18.56 -24.56 -3.34
C ASN A 150 -18.31 -23.09 -3.70
N ILE A 151 -18.20 -22.25 -2.68
CA ILE A 151 -17.96 -20.81 -2.84
C ILE A 151 -16.53 -20.50 -2.43
N PHE A 152 -15.78 -19.83 -3.30
CA PHE A 152 -14.44 -19.34 -3.00
C PHE A 152 -14.50 -17.84 -2.66
N LEU A 153 -14.27 -17.51 -1.36
CA LEU A 153 -14.27 -16.14 -0.87
C LEU A 153 -12.86 -15.55 -0.91
N THR A 154 -12.73 -14.36 -1.51
CA THR A 154 -11.48 -13.59 -1.58
C THR A 154 -11.58 -12.23 -0.87
N THR A 155 -12.55 -12.08 0.04
CA THR A 155 -12.74 -10.85 0.83
C THR A 155 -11.67 -10.70 1.90
N GLY A 156 -11.51 -9.48 2.42
CA GLY A 156 -10.67 -9.23 3.59
C GLY A 156 -11.23 -9.92 4.84
N SER A 157 -10.34 -10.31 5.77
CA SER A 157 -10.67 -11.05 6.98
C SER A 157 -11.70 -10.37 7.90
N LYS A 158 -11.83 -9.04 7.81
CA LYS A 158 -12.75 -8.27 8.65
C LYS A 158 -14.23 -8.58 8.40
N GLU A 159 -14.57 -9.02 7.20
CA GLU A 159 -15.95 -9.27 6.79
C GLU A 159 -16.29 -10.75 6.65
N LEU A 160 -15.33 -11.65 6.92
CA LEU A 160 -15.58 -13.09 6.81
C LEU A 160 -16.74 -13.59 7.67
N HIS A 161 -16.97 -12.99 8.83
CA HIS A 161 -18.05 -13.34 9.74
C HIS A 161 -19.46 -13.15 9.16
N VAL A 162 -19.59 -12.39 8.06
CA VAL A 162 -20.88 -12.17 7.37
C VAL A 162 -21.28 -13.39 6.54
N PHE A 163 -20.31 -14.26 6.21
CA PHE A 163 -20.49 -15.41 5.32
C PHE A 163 -20.50 -16.77 6.09
N THR A 164 -20.59 -16.73 7.43
CA THR A 164 -20.56 -17.95 8.30
C THR A 164 -21.94 -18.31 8.85
#